data_8865abf4abe492800e49230b5c4c575c
#
_entry.id   8865abf4abe492800e49230b5c4c575c
#
_cell.length_a   1.000
_cell.length_b   1.000
_cell.length_c   1.000
_cell.angle_alpha   90.00
_cell.angle_beta   90.00
_cell.angle_gamma   90.00
#
_symmetry.space_group_name_H-M   'P 1'
#
loop_
_entity.id
_entity.type
_entity.pdbx_description
1 polymer ?
#
loop_
_entity_poly.entity_id
_entity_poly.type
_entity_poly.pdbx_seq_one_letter_code
_entity_poly.pdbx_strand_id
1 'polypeptide(L)'
;MTQQIKKILVPLDGSENSNRGLDAAIYQAQQSEAEIVGITATPPGATAYSYAPTYTKQDVVNAKKILNDAEKVAVKHNISFNSEILHGNASKEIVKFAEDNNFDLIAIGARGLGSVKEVFLGSVSHYITHRSKVPVLLVK
;
A
#
# COMPACT_ATOMS: atom_id res chain seq x y z
N MET A 1 13.45 -17.10 18.16
CA MET A 1 13.41 -17.22 16.69
C MET A 1 13.17 -15.86 16.06
N THR A 2 13.92 -15.54 15.01
CA THR A 2 13.67 -14.33 14.24
C THR A 2 12.55 -14.59 13.23
N GLN A 3 11.65 -13.63 13.12
CA GLN A 3 10.58 -13.71 12.12
C GLN A 3 11.17 -13.49 10.73
N GLN A 4 10.82 -14.36 9.78
CA GLN A 4 11.21 -14.19 8.39
C GLN A 4 10.21 -13.30 7.66
N ILE A 5 10.70 -12.40 6.84
CA ILE A 5 9.86 -11.55 6.01
C ILE A 5 9.71 -12.23 4.66
N LYS A 6 8.55 -12.80 4.40
CA LYS A 6 8.24 -13.51 3.16
C LYS A 6 7.12 -12.88 2.35
N LYS A 7 6.33 -12.00 2.98
CA LYS A 7 5.17 -11.39 2.34
C LYS A 7 5.08 -9.92 2.73
N ILE A 8 5.26 -9.03 1.76
CA ILE A 8 5.32 -7.60 1.98
C ILE A 8 4.14 -6.91 1.30
N LEU A 9 3.42 -6.09 2.06
CA LEU A 9 2.33 -5.28 1.55
C LEU A 9 2.85 -3.88 1.25
N VAL A 10 2.54 -3.37 0.07
CA VAL A 10 2.96 -2.03 -0.36
C VAL A 10 1.75 -1.21 -0.79
N PRO A 11 1.24 -0.34 0.08
CA PRO A 11 0.22 0.62 -0.31
C PRO A 11 0.78 1.65 -1.30
N LEU A 12 0.03 1.92 -2.36
CA LEU A 12 0.44 2.80 -3.46
C LEU A 12 -0.68 3.78 -3.77
N ASP A 13 -0.32 5.05 -3.96
CA ASP A 13 -1.27 6.09 -4.36
C ASP A 13 -0.82 6.87 -5.60
N GLY A 14 0.26 6.41 -6.24
CA GLY A 14 0.82 7.07 -7.42
C GLY A 14 1.78 8.21 -7.11
N SER A 15 1.97 8.54 -5.83
CA SER A 15 2.91 9.60 -5.44
C SER A 15 4.36 9.13 -5.54
N GLU A 16 5.27 10.08 -5.68
CA GLU A 16 6.71 9.80 -5.67
C GLU A 16 7.12 9.12 -4.37
N ASN A 17 6.56 9.55 -3.25
CA ASN A 17 6.88 8.97 -1.95
C ASN A 17 6.39 7.52 -1.83
N SER A 18 5.22 7.19 -2.38
CA SER A 18 4.77 5.79 -2.40
C SER A 18 5.65 4.92 -3.29
N ASN A 19 6.18 5.49 -4.39
CA ASN A 19 7.12 4.79 -5.26
C ASN A 19 8.44 4.52 -4.54
N ARG A 20 8.91 5.41 -3.68
CA ARG A 20 10.07 5.15 -2.85
C ARG A 20 9.80 4.04 -1.83
N GLY A 21 8.57 3.96 -1.33
CA GLY A 21 8.13 2.83 -0.51
C GLY A 21 8.23 1.51 -1.26
N LEU A 22 7.82 1.50 -2.52
CA LEU A 22 7.94 0.33 -3.38
C LEU A 22 9.41 -0.06 -3.59
N ASP A 23 10.29 0.91 -3.87
CA ASP A 23 11.71 0.64 -4.06
C ASP A 23 12.34 0.00 -2.81
N ALA A 24 12.01 0.51 -1.63
CA ALA A 24 12.49 -0.06 -0.37
C ALA A 24 11.96 -1.48 -0.16
N ALA A 25 10.70 -1.73 -0.52
CA ALA A 25 10.10 -3.06 -0.45
C ALA A 25 10.79 -4.04 -1.41
N ILE A 26 11.11 -3.60 -2.61
CA ILE A 26 11.82 -4.42 -3.59
C ILE A 26 13.20 -4.82 -3.05
N TYR A 27 13.93 -3.86 -2.49
CA TYR A 27 15.23 -4.16 -1.88
C TYR A 27 15.09 -5.20 -0.77
N GLN A 28 14.12 -5.00 0.13
CA GLN A 28 13.87 -5.95 1.21
C GLN A 28 13.48 -7.33 0.68
N ALA A 29 12.63 -7.37 -0.35
CA ALA A 29 12.20 -8.63 -0.96
C ALA A 29 13.36 -9.38 -1.60
N GLN A 30 14.31 -8.68 -2.21
CA GLN A 30 15.52 -9.29 -2.76
C GLN A 30 16.37 -9.95 -1.67
N GLN A 31 16.45 -9.32 -0.50
CA GLN A 31 17.26 -9.85 0.61
C GLN A 31 16.61 -11.05 1.30
N SER A 32 15.31 -11.09 1.37
CA SER A 32 14.57 -12.13 2.14
C SER A 32 13.83 -13.12 1.24
N GLU A 33 13.92 -12.97 -0.08
CA GLU A 33 13.18 -13.78 -1.05
C GLU A 33 11.66 -13.70 -0.80
N ALA A 34 11.18 -12.49 -0.57
CA ALA A 34 9.76 -12.23 -0.28
C ALA A 34 8.98 -11.93 -1.55
N GLU A 35 7.68 -12.15 -1.49
CA GLU A 35 6.74 -11.66 -2.50
C GLU A 35 6.19 -10.30 -2.08
N ILE A 36 5.76 -9.52 -3.06
CA ILE A 36 5.12 -8.21 -2.82
C ILE A 36 3.68 -8.28 -3.29
N VAL A 37 2.79 -7.71 -2.48
CA VAL A 37 1.42 -7.40 -2.90
C VAL A 37 1.26 -5.89 -2.84
N GLY A 38 1.04 -5.28 -4.01
CA GLY A 38 0.73 -3.85 -4.10
C GLY A 38 -0.76 -3.63 -3.96
N ILE A 39 -1.14 -2.62 -3.20
CA ILE A 39 -2.56 -2.27 -3.04
C ILE A 39 -2.80 -0.80 -3.26
N THR A 40 -3.95 -0.49 -3.79
CA THR A 40 -4.48 0.87 -3.91
C THR A 40 -5.89 0.87 -3.35
N ALA A 41 -6.23 1.92 -2.60
CA ALA A 41 -7.57 2.06 -2.04
C ALA A 41 -8.37 3.11 -2.82
N THR A 42 -9.62 2.77 -3.13
CA THR A 42 -10.58 3.71 -3.72
C THR A 42 -11.64 4.05 -2.68
N PRO A 43 -12.44 5.12 -2.90
CA PRO A 43 -13.58 5.39 -2.02
C PRO A 43 -14.50 4.17 -1.88
N PRO A 44 -15.31 4.10 -0.82
CA PRO A 44 -16.25 2.98 -0.63
C PRO A 44 -17.24 2.88 -1.78
N GLY A 45 -17.68 1.65 -2.04
CA GLY A 45 -18.72 1.41 -3.04
C GLY A 45 -20.07 2.02 -2.63
N ALA A 46 -20.94 2.24 -3.62
CA ALA A 46 -22.28 2.77 -3.37
C ALA A 46 -23.13 1.79 -2.56
N THR A 47 -23.80 2.31 -1.53
CA THR A 47 -24.84 1.58 -0.81
C THR A 47 -26.09 2.44 -0.76
N ALA A 48 -27.25 1.82 -0.55
CA ALA A 48 -28.53 2.54 -0.51
C ALA A 48 -28.61 3.59 0.62
N TYR A 49 -27.74 3.47 1.62
CA TYR A 49 -27.75 4.34 2.80
C TYR A 49 -26.47 5.18 2.94
N SER A 50 -25.58 5.12 1.94
CA SER A 50 -24.30 5.82 2.03
C SER A 50 -24.38 7.20 1.39
N TYR A 51 -24.07 8.22 2.20
CA TYR A 51 -23.84 9.58 1.71
C TYR A 51 -22.35 9.82 1.43
N ALA A 52 -21.49 8.78 1.65
CA ALA A 52 -20.05 8.87 1.41
C ALA A 52 -19.76 8.86 -0.09
N PRO A 53 -18.65 9.47 -0.53
CA PRO A 53 -18.20 9.38 -1.91
C PRO A 53 -18.06 7.91 -2.33
N THR A 54 -18.56 7.60 -3.53
CA THR A 54 -18.43 6.26 -4.10
C THR A 54 -17.34 6.28 -5.17
N TYR A 55 -16.68 5.14 -5.37
CA TYR A 55 -15.68 5.05 -6.43
C TYR A 55 -16.34 5.06 -7.80
N THR A 56 -15.62 5.62 -8.77
CA THR A 56 -16.06 5.73 -10.16
C THR A 56 -15.27 4.74 -11.03
N LYS A 57 -15.69 4.61 -12.30
CA LYS A 57 -14.91 3.85 -13.29
C LYS A 57 -13.50 4.43 -13.43
N GLN A 58 -13.38 5.76 -13.36
CA GLN A 58 -12.08 6.44 -13.47
C GLN A 58 -11.18 6.11 -12.27
N ASP A 59 -11.74 6.01 -11.09
CA ASP A 59 -10.98 5.59 -9.89
C ASP A 59 -10.37 4.21 -10.09
N VAL A 60 -11.13 3.28 -10.65
CA VAL A 60 -10.65 1.91 -10.93
C VAL A 60 -9.57 1.92 -12.02
N VAL A 61 -9.76 2.70 -13.08
CA VAL A 61 -8.76 2.85 -14.15
C VAL A 61 -7.45 3.40 -13.59
N ASN A 62 -7.53 4.44 -12.77
CA ASN A 62 -6.35 5.04 -12.12
C ASN A 62 -5.64 4.05 -11.20
N ALA A 63 -6.41 3.31 -10.39
CA ALA A 63 -5.85 2.30 -9.48
C ALA A 63 -5.12 1.20 -10.26
N LYS A 64 -5.72 0.71 -11.33
CA LYS A 64 -5.08 -0.30 -12.18
C LYS A 64 -3.79 0.21 -12.81
N LYS A 65 -3.76 1.46 -13.24
CA LYS A 65 -2.56 2.08 -13.81
C LYS A 65 -1.44 2.13 -12.77
N ILE A 66 -1.74 2.58 -11.57
CA ILE A 66 -0.77 2.65 -10.47
C ILE A 66 -0.19 1.27 -10.19
N LEU A 67 -1.04 0.25 -10.10
CA LEU A 67 -0.63 -1.11 -9.79
C LEU A 67 0.15 -1.75 -10.94
N ASN A 68 -0.24 -1.49 -12.18
CA ASN A 68 0.47 -2.00 -13.36
C ASN A 68 1.87 -1.40 -13.46
N ASP A 69 2.01 -0.10 -13.20
CA ASP A 69 3.30 0.56 -13.22
C ASP A 69 4.23 -0.02 -12.13
N ALA A 70 3.68 -0.28 -10.94
CA ALA A 70 4.43 -0.90 -9.85
C ALA A 70 4.86 -2.33 -10.19
N GLU A 71 3.98 -3.11 -10.80
CA GLU A 71 4.29 -4.47 -11.25
C GLU A 71 5.46 -4.49 -12.21
N LYS A 72 5.50 -3.57 -13.17
CA LYS A 72 6.60 -3.46 -14.13
C LYS A 72 7.95 -3.24 -13.43
N VAL A 73 7.96 -2.40 -12.40
CA VAL A 73 9.18 -2.14 -11.63
C VAL A 73 9.62 -3.40 -10.87
N ALA A 74 8.69 -4.08 -10.20
CA ALA A 74 8.99 -5.29 -9.44
C ALA A 74 9.51 -6.41 -10.35
N VAL A 75 8.87 -6.62 -11.50
CA VAL A 75 9.25 -7.65 -12.47
C VAL A 75 10.66 -7.43 -13.01
N LYS A 76 11.06 -6.18 -13.24
CA LYS A 76 12.44 -5.86 -13.66
C LYS A 76 13.49 -6.34 -12.64
N HIS A 77 13.11 -6.44 -11.37
CA HIS A 77 13.98 -6.88 -10.30
C HIS A 77 13.77 -8.34 -9.92
N ASN A 78 13.02 -9.08 -10.75
CA ASN A 78 12.69 -10.49 -10.53
C ASN A 78 11.95 -10.77 -9.23
N ILE A 79 11.09 -9.82 -8.83
CA ILE A 79 10.27 -9.94 -7.63
C ILE A 79 8.86 -10.38 -8.03
N SER A 80 8.33 -11.39 -7.34
CA SER A 80 6.95 -11.81 -7.48
C SER A 80 6.01 -10.70 -6.98
N PHE A 81 5.09 -10.26 -7.83
CA PHE A 81 4.19 -9.15 -7.53
C PHE A 81 2.76 -9.51 -7.85
N ASN A 82 1.88 -9.32 -6.90
CA ASN A 82 0.43 -9.39 -7.06
C ASN A 82 -0.17 -8.07 -6.65
N SER A 83 -1.41 -7.81 -7.03
CA SER A 83 -2.06 -6.55 -6.70
C SER A 83 -3.53 -6.73 -6.35
N GLU A 84 -4.02 -5.81 -5.52
CA GLU A 84 -5.42 -5.76 -5.12
C GLU A 84 -5.89 -4.31 -5.07
N ILE A 85 -7.15 -4.08 -5.41
CA ILE A 85 -7.81 -2.79 -5.23
C ILE A 85 -8.76 -2.93 -4.04
N LEU A 86 -8.54 -2.10 -3.02
CA LEU A 86 -9.39 -2.06 -1.84
C LEU A 86 -10.40 -0.93 -1.98
N HIS A 87 -11.60 -1.12 -1.46
CA HIS A 87 -12.65 -0.11 -1.49
C HIS A 87 -13.03 0.26 -0.07
N GLY A 88 -12.96 1.54 0.26
CA GLY A 88 -13.31 2.03 1.58
C GLY A 88 -12.30 3.02 2.13
N ASN A 89 -12.29 3.17 3.44
CA ASN A 89 -11.30 4.02 4.10
C ASN A 89 -9.92 3.40 4.00
N ALA A 90 -9.01 4.06 3.30
CA ALA A 90 -7.68 3.52 2.99
C ALA A 90 -6.97 3.02 4.26
N SER A 91 -6.91 3.83 5.30
CA SER A 91 -6.18 3.49 6.53
C SER A 91 -6.69 2.19 7.15
N LYS A 92 -7.99 2.07 7.32
CA LYS A 92 -8.62 0.91 7.95
C LYS A 92 -8.53 -0.33 7.08
N GLU A 93 -8.78 -0.16 5.78
CA GLU A 93 -8.76 -1.30 4.84
C GLU A 93 -7.35 -1.88 4.69
N ILE A 94 -6.33 -1.02 4.67
CA ILE A 94 -4.93 -1.47 4.57
C ILE A 94 -4.54 -2.30 5.80
N VAL A 95 -4.83 -1.80 7.01
CA VAL A 95 -4.50 -2.50 8.26
C VAL A 95 -5.24 -3.84 8.31
N LYS A 96 -6.53 -3.84 7.99
CA LYS A 96 -7.34 -5.06 7.98
C LYS A 96 -6.79 -6.08 6.98
N PHE A 97 -6.50 -5.63 5.76
CA PHE A 97 -5.96 -6.50 4.71
C PHE A 97 -4.63 -7.14 5.13
N ALA A 98 -3.74 -6.35 5.72
CA ALA A 98 -2.44 -6.82 6.18
C ALA A 98 -2.56 -7.90 7.25
N GLU A 99 -3.45 -7.69 8.21
CA GLU A 99 -3.65 -8.63 9.31
C GLU A 99 -4.40 -9.89 8.86
N ASP A 100 -5.48 -9.73 8.09
CA ASP A 100 -6.31 -10.85 7.63
C ASP A 100 -5.56 -11.79 6.67
N ASN A 101 -4.56 -11.28 5.96
CA ASN A 101 -3.81 -12.04 4.96
C ASN A 101 -2.39 -12.39 5.40
N ASN A 102 -2.08 -12.25 6.68
CA ASN A 102 -0.82 -12.69 7.30
C ASN A 102 0.42 -12.10 6.64
N PHE A 103 0.41 -10.80 6.39
CA PHE A 103 1.59 -10.10 5.90
C PHE A 103 2.66 -9.99 6.99
N ASP A 104 3.91 -10.02 6.60
CA ASP A 104 5.05 -9.94 7.51
C ASP A 104 5.57 -8.53 7.68
N LEU A 105 5.30 -7.67 6.70
CA LEU A 105 5.78 -6.29 6.67
C LEU A 105 4.85 -5.44 5.82
N ILE A 106 4.62 -4.20 6.25
CA ILE A 106 4.01 -3.16 5.42
C ILE A 106 5.10 -2.15 5.11
N ALA A 107 5.40 -1.91 3.83
CA ALA A 107 6.32 -0.86 3.42
C ALA A 107 5.51 0.28 2.81
N ILE A 108 5.53 1.44 3.44
CA ILE A 108 4.68 2.56 3.06
C ILE A 108 5.46 3.87 3.05
N GLY A 109 5.16 4.72 2.07
CA GLY A 109 5.67 6.09 2.06
C GLY A 109 5.11 6.90 3.22
N ALA A 110 5.95 7.73 3.82
CA ALA A 110 5.55 8.55 4.96
C ALA A 110 4.48 9.59 4.61
N ARG A 111 4.41 9.99 3.33
CA ARG A 111 3.47 10.99 2.84
C ARG A 111 2.84 10.49 1.53
N GLY A 112 1.61 10.93 1.25
CA GLY A 112 0.91 10.60 0.02
C GLY A 112 0.59 11.84 -0.81
N LEU A 113 -0.29 11.66 -1.78
CA LEU A 113 -0.85 12.75 -2.58
C LEU A 113 -1.58 13.74 -1.65
N GLY A 114 -1.41 15.02 -1.90
CA GLY A 114 -2.07 16.07 -1.11
C GLY A 114 -1.46 16.34 0.25
N SER A 115 -0.40 15.65 0.63
CA SER A 115 0.29 15.95 1.88
C SER A 115 1.08 17.25 1.78
N VAL A 116 1.05 18.03 2.85
CA VAL A 116 1.83 19.26 2.97
C VAL A 116 3.29 18.89 3.25
N LYS A 117 4.24 19.61 2.63
CA LYS A 117 5.68 19.31 2.78
C LYS A 117 6.15 19.31 4.23
N GLU A 118 5.57 20.15 5.06
CA GLU A 118 5.93 20.29 6.47
C GLU A 118 5.36 19.16 7.34
N VAL A 119 4.42 18.37 6.82
CA VAL A 119 3.84 17.26 7.58
C VAL A 119 4.82 16.09 7.56
N PHE A 120 5.21 15.64 8.75
CA PHE A 120 6.14 14.53 8.91
C PHE A 120 5.54 13.21 8.43
N LEU A 121 4.28 12.93 8.80
CA LEU A 121 3.54 11.75 8.36
C LEU A 121 2.22 12.16 7.75
N GLY A 122 1.84 11.50 6.65
CA GLY A 122 0.49 11.59 6.11
C GLY A 122 -0.52 10.89 7.02
N SER A 123 -1.80 11.19 6.83
CA SER A 123 -2.86 10.62 7.68
C SER A 123 -2.92 9.09 7.60
N VAL A 124 -2.76 8.53 6.42
CA VAL A 124 -2.79 7.07 6.21
C VAL A 124 -1.60 6.40 6.87
N SER A 125 -0.38 6.89 6.62
CA SER A 125 0.83 6.33 7.21
C SER A 125 0.84 6.46 8.73
N HIS A 126 0.34 7.58 9.27
CA HIS A 126 0.21 7.77 10.70
C HIS A 126 -0.72 6.72 11.33
N TYR A 127 -1.89 6.53 10.75
CA TYR A 127 -2.86 5.55 11.24
C TYR A 127 -2.27 4.14 11.23
N ILE A 128 -1.67 3.74 10.10
CA ILE A 128 -1.09 2.40 9.94
C ILE A 128 0.02 2.17 10.97
N THR A 129 0.90 3.15 11.15
CA THR A 129 2.00 3.06 12.11
C THR A 129 1.49 2.86 13.54
N HIS A 130 0.38 3.52 13.89
CA HIS A 130 -0.21 3.40 15.21
C HIS A 130 -1.01 2.11 15.45
N ARG A 131 -1.71 1.65 14.43
CA ARG A 131 -2.72 0.60 14.59
C ARG A 131 -2.30 -0.77 14.12
N SER A 132 -1.31 -0.86 13.25
CA SER A 132 -0.92 -2.14 12.68
C SER A 132 -0.20 -3.02 13.70
N LYS A 133 -0.57 -4.29 13.74
CA LYS A 133 0.18 -5.33 14.46
C LYS A 133 1.30 -5.89 13.58
N VAL A 134 1.21 -5.67 12.27
CA VAL A 134 2.25 -6.04 11.32
C VAL A 134 3.35 -4.97 11.37
N PRO A 135 4.63 -5.35 11.38
CA PRO A 135 5.72 -4.37 11.32
C PRO A 135 5.59 -3.43 10.13
N VAL A 136 5.95 -2.17 10.34
CA VAL A 136 5.83 -1.13 9.31
C VAL A 136 7.20 -0.53 9.01
N LEU A 137 7.58 -0.58 7.75
CA LEU A 137 8.73 0.15 7.23
C LEU A 137 8.22 1.47 6.64
N LEU A 138 8.56 2.56 7.30
CA LEU A 138 8.12 3.89 6.91
C LEU A 138 9.20 4.56 6.09
N VAL A 139 8.89 4.89 4.85
CA VAL A 139 9.87 5.43 3.89
C VAL A 139 9.61 6.92 3.65
N LYS A 140 10.60 7.74 3.96
CA LYS A 140 10.51 9.20 3.77
C LYS A 140 10.69 9.59 2.31
#